data_ff6b5a37ee37ef2e094febff7b58dde5
#
_entry.id   ff6b5a37ee37ef2e094febff7b58dde5
#
_cell.length_a   1.000
_cell.length_b   1.000
_cell.length_c   1.000
_cell.angle_alpha   90.00
_cell.angle_beta   90.00
_cell.angle_gamma   90.00
#
_symmetry.space_group_name_H-M   'P 1'
#
loop_
_entity.id
_entity.type
_entity.pdbx_description
1 polymer ?
#
loop_
_entity_poly.entity_id
_entity_poly.type
_entity_poly.pdbx_seq_one_letter_code
_entity_poly.pdbx_strand_id
1 'polypeptide(L)'
;MAKGLRSVFSVWLIVLYLGMLGLHECYQPSVPGVYIFGDSTVDVGTNHYLSESECRSRADFLYNGIDFPHSIPTGRFSNGFNIVDYIANFLGFKMSPPPFLSLLDKNKQLPKRMIRLLSRGVNFASGGSGLLDDTGKRPWGKVIPFGEQVEQFAIVRNKISELLGEEGAAANISESLFLISVGSNDILEHFAYNQPGQAYITTLMSTYESRLRNLFDIGAKKFGIISVAPIGCIPLVHNFTRTEDCFEPMNEHAQLFYKALHDMLLKLSSECKGMMYALADAYNMTTPILKNPQKYGFKEVTKACCGKGNFNAEEPCTPNAELCKYRNDYLFWDQYHPTQNASHLAALAVFYDPEFMVPMTFGQLVLL
;
A
#
# COMPACT_ATOMS: atom_id res chain seq x y z
N MET A 1 26.39 42.53 -43.54
CA MET A 1 26.38 41.96 -42.18
C MET A 1 25.02 41.44 -41.68
N ALA A 2 23.88 41.81 -42.24
CA ALA A 2 22.56 41.40 -41.74
C ALA A 2 22.07 39.99 -42.17
N LYS A 3 22.62 39.36 -43.19
CA LYS A 3 22.21 38.02 -43.68
C LYS A 3 22.83 36.86 -42.86
N GLY A 4 23.99 37.04 -42.24
CA GLY A 4 24.61 36.00 -41.41
C GLY A 4 23.97 35.81 -40.03
N LEU A 5 23.44 36.88 -39.44
CA LEU A 5 22.78 36.79 -38.12
C LEU A 5 21.46 36.03 -38.14
N ARG A 6 20.68 36.17 -39.23
CA ARG A 6 19.40 35.45 -39.38
C ARG A 6 19.57 33.91 -39.52
N SER A 7 20.65 33.48 -40.17
CA SER A 7 20.92 32.03 -40.34
C SER A 7 21.35 31.38 -39.01
N VAL A 8 22.16 32.07 -38.19
CA VAL A 8 22.60 31.53 -36.89
C VAL A 8 21.44 31.46 -35.91
N PHE A 9 20.55 32.43 -35.86
CA PHE A 9 19.37 32.43 -35.00
C PHE A 9 18.38 31.29 -35.38
N SER A 10 18.21 31.01 -36.67
CA SER A 10 17.35 29.91 -37.13
C SER A 10 17.91 28.53 -36.76
N VAL A 11 19.23 28.35 -36.81
CA VAL A 11 19.88 27.09 -36.41
C VAL A 11 19.77 26.88 -34.92
N TRP A 12 19.92 27.90 -34.09
CA TRP A 12 19.75 27.80 -32.62
C TRP A 12 18.31 27.50 -32.21
N LEU A 13 17.30 28.07 -32.90
CA LEU A 13 15.90 27.77 -32.68
C LEU A 13 15.57 26.32 -33.06
N ILE A 14 16.15 25.80 -34.14
CA ILE A 14 15.95 24.39 -34.54
C ILE A 14 16.63 23.44 -33.54
N VAL A 15 17.84 23.75 -33.06
CA VAL A 15 18.54 22.96 -32.04
C VAL A 15 17.79 22.97 -30.71
N LEU A 16 17.23 24.14 -30.28
CA LEU A 16 16.37 24.25 -29.10
C LEU A 16 15.09 23.49 -29.28
N TYR A 17 14.46 23.54 -30.44
CA TYR A 17 13.22 22.80 -30.74
C TYR A 17 13.45 21.29 -30.79
N LEU A 18 14.55 20.84 -31.42
CA LEU A 18 14.97 19.43 -31.42
C LEU A 18 15.41 18.96 -30.03
N GLY A 19 16.04 19.82 -29.23
CA GLY A 19 16.35 19.55 -27.83
C GLY A 19 15.07 19.42 -26.96
N MET A 20 14.05 20.23 -27.21
CA MET A 20 12.74 20.10 -26.55
C MET A 20 11.95 18.87 -27.02
N LEU A 21 12.09 18.46 -28.28
CA LEU A 21 11.50 17.23 -28.80
C LEU A 21 12.22 15.96 -28.27
N GLY A 22 13.52 16.03 -27.99
CA GLY A 22 14.29 14.95 -27.38
C GLY A 22 14.07 14.79 -25.88
N LEU A 23 13.47 15.81 -25.20
CA LEU A 23 13.14 15.77 -23.78
C LEU A 23 11.72 15.22 -23.48
N HIS A 24 10.94 14.89 -24.48
CA HIS A 24 9.78 14.02 -24.37
C HIS A 24 10.21 12.55 -24.56
N GLU A 25 11.22 12.08 -23.80
CA GLU A 25 11.23 10.66 -23.47
C GLU A 25 9.90 10.38 -22.77
N CYS A 26 9.01 9.67 -23.45
CA CYS A 26 7.86 9.06 -22.82
C CYS A 26 8.43 8.14 -21.74
N TYR A 27 8.49 8.63 -20.50
CA TYR A 27 8.93 7.83 -19.36
C TYR A 27 7.98 6.64 -19.28
N GLN A 28 8.47 5.50 -19.74
CA GLN A 28 7.69 4.27 -19.70
C GLN A 28 7.82 3.69 -18.28
N PRO A 29 6.72 3.27 -17.66
CA PRO A 29 6.78 2.58 -16.40
C PRO A 29 7.72 1.36 -16.47
N SER A 30 8.43 1.10 -15.36
CA SER A 30 9.38 -0.02 -15.25
C SER A 30 8.70 -1.39 -15.35
N VAL A 31 7.38 -1.45 -15.11
CA VAL A 31 6.55 -2.65 -15.21
C VAL A 31 5.26 -2.33 -15.98
N PRO A 32 4.64 -3.31 -16.65
CA PRO A 32 3.38 -3.08 -17.37
C PRO A 32 2.24 -2.61 -16.46
N GLY A 33 2.14 -3.17 -15.26
CA GLY A 33 1.10 -2.87 -14.29
C GLY A 33 1.51 -3.09 -12.84
N VAL A 34 0.72 -2.51 -11.92
CA VAL A 34 0.88 -2.71 -10.47
C VAL A 34 -0.47 -3.14 -9.90
N TYR A 35 -0.53 -4.33 -9.31
CA TYR A 35 -1.74 -4.87 -8.66
C TYR A 35 -1.53 -4.86 -7.15
N ILE A 36 -2.42 -4.19 -6.41
CA ILE A 36 -2.23 -3.89 -5.00
C ILE A 36 -3.32 -4.56 -4.18
N PHE A 37 -2.90 -5.24 -3.12
CA PHE A 37 -3.77 -6.00 -2.21
C PHE A 37 -3.42 -5.64 -0.77
N GLY A 38 -4.40 -5.69 0.11
CA GLY A 38 -4.14 -5.49 1.52
C GLY A 38 -5.23 -4.74 2.26
N ASP A 39 -4.79 -4.02 3.29
CA ASP A 39 -5.64 -3.31 4.22
C ASP A 39 -5.59 -1.77 4.02
N SER A 40 -5.93 -1.02 5.09
CA SER A 40 -5.96 0.44 5.08
C SER A 40 -4.62 1.10 4.77
N THR A 41 -3.48 0.43 5.00
CA THR A 41 -2.14 0.99 4.76
C THR A 41 -1.88 1.23 3.27
N VAL A 42 -2.57 0.48 2.41
CA VAL A 42 -2.42 0.52 0.95
C VAL A 42 -3.74 0.75 0.20
N ASP A 43 -4.87 0.91 0.90
CA ASP A 43 -6.16 1.29 0.32
C ASP A 43 -6.10 2.72 -0.24
N VAL A 44 -6.62 2.92 -1.44
CA VAL A 44 -6.69 4.23 -2.11
C VAL A 44 -8.12 4.72 -2.31
N GLY A 45 -9.07 4.13 -1.59
CA GLY A 45 -10.47 4.54 -1.54
C GLY A 45 -11.48 3.46 -1.91
N THR A 46 -11.13 2.17 -1.78
CA THR A 46 -12.07 1.05 -2.01
C THR A 46 -13.31 1.18 -1.14
N ASN A 47 -13.14 1.49 0.16
CA ASN A 47 -14.23 1.54 1.12
C ASN A 47 -15.21 2.71 0.88
N HIS A 48 -14.82 3.72 0.11
CA HIS A 48 -15.73 4.78 -0.35
C HIS A 48 -16.89 4.22 -1.20
N TYR A 49 -16.66 3.13 -1.92
CA TYR A 49 -17.66 2.49 -2.80
C TYR A 49 -18.51 1.43 -2.09
N LEU A 50 -18.25 1.17 -0.81
CA LEU A 50 -19.12 0.36 0.05
C LEU A 50 -20.23 1.24 0.65
N SER A 51 -21.36 0.62 1.01
CA SER A 51 -22.44 1.36 1.67
C SER A 51 -21.98 1.90 3.03
N GLU A 52 -22.27 3.17 3.33
CA GLU A 52 -21.95 3.80 4.63
C GLU A 52 -22.63 3.09 5.82
N SER A 53 -23.82 2.52 5.60
CA SER A 53 -24.53 1.75 6.63
C SER A 53 -23.88 0.40 6.92
N GLU A 54 -23.11 -0.13 5.98
CA GLU A 54 -22.46 -1.45 6.11
C GLU A 54 -20.98 -1.35 6.49
N CYS A 55 -20.26 -0.30 6.02
CA CYS A 55 -18.82 -0.12 6.23
C CYS A 55 -18.52 1.12 7.08
N ARG A 56 -17.91 0.90 8.26
CA ARG A 56 -17.46 1.97 9.17
C ARG A 56 -15.97 2.33 8.99
N SER A 57 -15.19 1.50 8.32
CA SER A 57 -13.77 1.77 8.02
C SER A 57 -13.67 2.67 6.80
N ARG A 58 -13.78 3.99 7.00
CA ARG A 58 -13.79 4.99 5.93
C ARG A 58 -12.81 6.11 6.21
N ALA A 59 -12.26 6.72 5.15
CA ALA A 59 -11.34 7.86 5.22
C ALA A 59 -11.64 8.89 4.10
N ASP A 60 -12.88 8.96 3.64
CA ASP A 60 -13.37 9.86 2.59
C ASP A 60 -14.06 11.13 3.14
N PHE A 61 -13.56 11.63 4.26
CA PHE A 61 -14.08 12.82 4.97
C PHE A 61 -12.95 13.77 5.39
N LEU A 62 -13.36 14.96 5.82
CA LEU A 62 -12.48 16.08 6.18
C LEU A 62 -11.30 15.63 7.07
N TYR A 63 -10.18 16.25 6.80
CA TYR A 63 -8.81 16.06 7.24
C TYR A 63 -8.05 14.93 6.51
N ASN A 64 -8.66 13.77 6.21
CA ASN A 64 -8.01 12.82 5.33
C ASN A 64 -7.74 13.48 3.97
N GLY A 65 -6.54 13.26 3.42
CA GLY A 65 -6.16 13.86 2.14
C GLY A 65 -5.97 15.38 2.16
N ILE A 66 -5.85 16.03 3.35
CA ILE A 66 -5.63 17.49 3.44
C ILE A 66 -4.36 17.94 2.68
N ASP A 67 -3.35 17.09 2.58
CA ASP A 67 -2.11 17.32 1.82
C ASP A 67 -2.11 16.61 0.45
N PHE A 68 -3.20 15.91 0.10
CA PHE A 68 -3.38 15.36 -1.24
C PHE A 68 -3.67 16.49 -2.25
N PRO A 69 -3.31 16.36 -3.54
CA PRO A 69 -3.62 17.39 -4.53
C PRO A 69 -5.08 17.83 -4.45
N HIS A 70 -5.28 19.15 -4.38
CA HIS A 70 -6.58 19.82 -4.17
C HIS A 70 -7.24 19.54 -2.82
N SER A 71 -6.53 19.01 -1.83
CA SER A 71 -7.02 18.67 -0.49
C SER A 71 -8.29 17.80 -0.51
N ILE A 72 -8.29 16.77 -1.37
CA ILE A 72 -9.45 15.89 -1.58
C ILE A 72 -9.33 14.65 -0.69
N PRO A 73 -10.34 14.33 0.14
CA PRO A 73 -10.40 13.08 0.88
C PRO A 73 -10.75 11.92 -0.07
N THR A 74 -9.72 11.19 -0.50
CA THR A 74 -9.85 10.15 -1.52
C THR A 74 -10.23 8.78 -0.98
N GLY A 75 -10.35 8.64 0.35
CA GLY A 75 -10.52 7.36 1.04
C GLY A 75 -9.19 6.70 1.47
N ARG A 76 -8.04 7.36 1.25
CA ARG A 76 -6.76 6.98 1.86
C ARG A 76 -6.76 7.32 3.33
N PHE A 77 -6.32 6.40 4.16
CA PHE A 77 -6.16 6.59 5.61
C PHE A 77 -4.86 7.36 5.89
N SER A 78 -4.78 8.60 5.42
CA SER A 78 -3.58 9.43 5.48
C SER A 78 -3.95 10.91 5.28
N ASN A 79 -3.06 11.81 5.70
CA ASN A 79 -3.18 13.23 5.35
C ASN A 79 -2.95 13.50 3.86
N GLY A 80 -2.40 12.54 3.10
CA GLY A 80 -2.15 12.70 1.67
C GLY A 80 -1.91 11.36 0.97
N PHE A 81 -0.76 11.21 0.32
CA PHE A 81 -0.35 9.96 -0.32
C PHE A 81 -0.03 8.89 0.71
N ASN A 82 -0.31 7.62 0.39
CA ASN A 82 0.17 6.47 1.14
C ASN A 82 1.39 5.82 0.45
N ILE A 83 1.91 4.73 1.03
CA ILE A 83 3.14 4.09 0.56
C ILE A 83 3.05 3.63 -0.90
N VAL A 84 1.90 3.12 -1.35
CA VAL A 84 1.76 2.59 -2.72
C VAL A 84 1.69 3.68 -3.78
N ASP A 85 1.29 4.90 -3.44
CA ASP A 85 1.38 6.04 -4.35
C ASP A 85 2.85 6.37 -4.67
N TYR A 86 3.71 6.37 -3.66
CA TYR A 86 5.15 6.62 -3.84
C TYR A 86 5.83 5.49 -4.60
N ILE A 87 5.53 4.22 -4.27
CA ILE A 87 6.08 3.08 -5.01
C ILE A 87 5.63 3.14 -6.48
N ALA A 88 4.36 3.43 -6.76
CA ALA A 88 3.87 3.61 -8.11
C ALA A 88 4.59 4.75 -8.84
N ASN A 89 4.88 5.86 -8.14
CA ASN A 89 5.63 6.98 -8.69
C ASN A 89 7.07 6.58 -9.03
N PHE A 90 7.76 5.84 -8.18
CA PHE A 90 9.12 5.32 -8.46
C PHE A 90 9.13 4.37 -9.65
N LEU A 91 8.04 3.66 -9.91
CA LEU A 91 7.86 2.80 -11.09
C LEU A 91 7.47 3.57 -12.37
N GLY A 92 7.24 4.89 -12.29
CA GLY A 92 6.88 5.73 -13.43
C GLY A 92 5.38 5.94 -13.64
N PHE A 93 4.56 5.51 -12.70
CA PHE A 93 3.14 5.87 -12.69
C PHE A 93 2.95 7.21 -11.95
N LYS A 94 1.91 7.95 -12.27
CA LYS A 94 1.65 9.25 -11.60
C LYS A 94 1.25 9.08 -10.13
N MET A 95 0.55 7.99 -9.81
CA MET A 95 0.07 7.59 -8.49
C MET A 95 -0.35 6.11 -8.52
N SER A 96 -0.76 5.56 -7.38
CA SER A 96 -1.37 4.23 -7.30
C SER A 96 -2.48 4.04 -8.33
N PRO A 97 -2.63 2.83 -8.91
CA PRO A 97 -3.81 2.47 -9.69
C PRO A 97 -5.11 2.70 -8.93
N PRO A 98 -6.23 2.92 -9.63
CA PRO A 98 -7.52 3.18 -9.00
C PRO A 98 -8.06 1.96 -8.23
N PRO A 99 -8.93 2.17 -7.22
CA PRO A 99 -9.57 1.08 -6.52
C PRO A 99 -10.51 0.30 -7.44
N PHE A 100 -10.53 -1.04 -7.33
CA PHE A 100 -11.32 -1.93 -8.18
C PHE A 100 -12.79 -1.53 -8.26
N LEU A 101 -13.40 -1.24 -7.11
CA LEU A 101 -14.82 -0.89 -7.05
C LEU A 101 -15.17 0.40 -7.80
N SER A 102 -14.21 1.32 -7.97
CA SER A 102 -14.41 2.55 -8.76
C SER A 102 -14.53 2.31 -10.26
N LEU A 103 -14.07 1.15 -10.72
CA LEU A 103 -14.05 0.79 -12.13
C LEU A 103 -15.36 0.11 -12.58
N LEU A 104 -16.21 -0.27 -11.63
CA LEU A 104 -17.47 -0.92 -11.88
C LEU A 104 -18.55 0.09 -12.29
N ASP A 105 -19.44 -0.30 -13.19
CA ASP A 105 -20.63 0.47 -13.53
C ASP A 105 -21.76 0.29 -12.49
N LYS A 106 -22.91 0.93 -12.74
CA LYS A 106 -24.09 0.82 -11.89
C LYS A 106 -24.63 -0.61 -11.71
N ASN A 107 -24.28 -1.52 -12.63
CA ASN A 107 -24.64 -2.94 -12.59
C ASN A 107 -23.51 -3.79 -11.96
N LYS A 108 -22.50 -3.15 -11.36
CA LYS A 108 -21.30 -3.80 -10.80
C LYS A 108 -20.51 -4.61 -11.85
N GLN A 109 -20.51 -4.13 -13.11
CA GLN A 109 -19.75 -4.73 -14.20
C GLN A 109 -18.60 -3.81 -14.63
N LEU A 110 -17.52 -4.39 -15.18
CA LEU A 110 -16.38 -3.65 -15.74
C LEU A 110 -16.69 -3.20 -17.16
N PRO A 111 -16.84 -1.87 -17.42
CA PRO A 111 -17.11 -1.36 -18.76
C PRO A 111 -15.92 -1.59 -19.71
N LYS A 112 -16.19 -1.91 -20.98
CA LYS A 112 -15.14 -2.16 -22.01
C LYS A 112 -14.10 -1.02 -22.09
N ARG A 113 -14.51 0.24 -21.91
CA ARG A 113 -13.61 1.40 -21.93
C ARG A 113 -12.55 1.38 -20.83
N MET A 114 -12.78 0.66 -19.74
CA MET A 114 -11.86 0.56 -18.59
C MET A 114 -10.80 -0.51 -18.76
N ILE A 115 -10.94 -1.44 -19.72
CA ILE A 115 -10.08 -2.62 -19.85
C ILE A 115 -8.60 -2.23 -20.04
N ARG A 116 -8.30 -1.14 -20.78
CA ARG A 116 -6.92 -0.64 -20.93
C ARG A 116 -6.31 -0.13 -19.61
N LEU A 117 -7.13 0.34 -18.67
CA LEU A 117 -6.64 0.74 -17.35
C LEU A 117 -6.29 -0.50 -16.53
N LEU A 118 -7.06 -1.59 -16.68
CA LEU A 118 -6.85 -2.83 -15.92
C LEU A 118 -5.46 -3.43 -16.17
N SER A 119 -4.95 -3.37 -17.42
CA SER A 119 -3.61 -3.88 -17.74
C SER A 119 -2.46 -3.03 -17.19
N ARG A 120 -2.75 -1.83 -16.68
CA ARG A 120 -1.79 -0.95 -16.00
C ARG A 120 -1.82 -1.07 -14.48
N GLY A 121 -2.78 -1.81 -13.95
CA GLY A 121 -2.92 -2.10 -12.53
C GLY A 121 -4.26 -1.71 -11.95
N VAL A 122 -4.53 -2.28 -10.78
CA VAL A 122 -5.74 -2.08 -9.97
C VAL A 122 -5.37 -2.20 -8.50
N ASN A 123 -5.99 -1.39 -7.66
CA ASN A 123 -5.88 -1.50 -6.21
C ASN A 123 -7.13 -2.21 -5.68
N PHE A 124 -6.95 -3.34 -4.99
CA PHE A 124 -8.02 -4.16 -4.40
C PHE A 124 -8.08 -4.00 -2.88
N ALA A 125 -7.09 -3.33 -2.28
CA ALA A 125 -6.99 -3.18 -0.84
C ALA A 125 -8.24 -2.53 -0.23
N SER A 126 -8.58 -2.92 0.98
CA SER A 126 -9.77 -2.47 1.69
C SER A 126 -9.45 -2.19 3.17
N GLY A 127 -9.69 -0.97 3.62
CA GLY A 127 -9.43 -0.58 5.01
C GLY A 127 -10.15 -1.50 6.00
N GLY A 128 -9.40 -1.95 7.02
CA GLY A 128 -9.90 -2.84 8.07
C GLY A 128 -9.88 -4.33 7.71
N SER A 129 -9.56 -4.71 6.47
CA SER A 129 -9.49 -6.12 6.06
C SER A 129 -8.24 -6.82 6.59
N GLY A 130 -8.29 -8.15 6.62
CA GLY A 130 -7.18 -9.01 7.02
C GLY A 130 -7.00 -10.21 6.09
N LEU A 131 -6.12 -11.10 6.51
CA LEU A 131 -5.90 -12.41 5.88
C LEU A 131 -7.11 -13.32 6.02
N LEU A 132 -7.70 -13.33 7.22
CA LEU A 132 -8.88 -14.12 7.49
C LEU A 132 -10.14 -13.41 7.00
N ASP A 133 -11.09 -14.19 6.47
CA ASP A 133 -12.32 -13.63 5.89
C ASP A 133 -13.20 -12.93 6.91
N ASP A 134 -13.04 -13.21 8.21
CA ASP A 134 -13.81 -12.60 9.29
C ASP A 134 -13.12 -11.37 9.92
N THR A 135 -11.82 -11.18 9.67
CA THR A 135 -11.09 -10.00 10.16
C THR A 135 -11.73 -8.71 9.63
N GLY A 136 -11.93 -7.75 10.51
CA GLY A 136 -12.55 -6.46 10.20
C GLY A 136 -14.06 -6.43 10.30
N LYS A 137 -14.76 -7.56 10.16
CA LYS A 137 -16.24 -7.60 10.18
C LYS A 137 -16.84 -7.09 11.49
N ARG A 138 -16.26 -7.49 12.62
CA ARG A 138 -16.78 -7.11 13.94
C ARG A 138 -16.59 -5.62 14.25
N PRO A 139 -15.37 -5.04 14.11
CA PRO A 139 -15.17 -3.62 14.37
C PRO A 139 -15.70 -2.72 13.26
N TRP A 140 -15.61 -3.12 11.99
CA TRP A 140 -15.81 -2.24 10.85
C TRP A 140 -17.02 -2.56 9.98
N GLY A 141 -17.65 -3.72 10.17
CA GLY A 141 -18.73 -4.18 9.31
C GLY A 141 -18.21 -4.77 8.00
N LYS A 142 -18.74 -4.31 6.88
CA LYS A 142 -18.32 -4.82 5.57
C LYS A 142 -16.97 -4.25 5.17
N VAL A 143 -16.01 -5.15 4.95
CA VAL A 143 -14.71 -4.89 4.33
C VAL A 143 -14.49 -5.95 3.26
N ILE A 144 -13.53 -5.76 2.37
CA ILE A 144 -13.19 -6.75 1.33
C ILE A 144 -11.97 -7.56 1.82
N PRO A 145 -12.14 -8.81 2.32
CA PRO A 145 -11.03 -9.60 2.83
C PRO A 145 -10.06 -10.00 1.73
N PHE A 146 -8.82 -10.35 2.08
CA PHE A 146 -7.76 -10.66 1.12
C PHE A 146 -8.18 -11.77 0.13
N GLY A 147 -8.95 -12.76 0.58
CA GLY A 147 -9.51 -13.81 -0.30
C GLY A 147 -10.38 -13.24 -1.42
N GLU A 148 -11.31 -12.35 -1.10
CA GLU A 148 -12.19 -11.70 -2.08
C GLU A 148 -11.39 -10.76 -3.02
N GLN A 149 -10.33 -10.08 -2.51
CA GLN A 149 -9.46 -9.26 -3.34
C GLN A 149 -8.76 -10.10 -4.43
N VAL A 150 -8.33 -11.33 -4.10
CA VAL A 150 -7.75 -12.27 -5.06
C VAL A 150 -8.78 -12.72 -6.11
N GLU A 151 -10.03 -12.95 -5.71
CA GLU A 151 -11.13 -13.26 -6.64
C GLU A 151 -11.45 -12.08 -7.57
N GLN A 152 -11.41 -10.85 -7.06
CA GLN A 152 -11.56 -9.64 -7.88
C GLN A 152 -10.44 -9.52 -8.92
N PHE A 153 -9.19 -9.88 -8.56
CA PHE A 153 -8.10 -9.92 -9.53
C PHE A 153 -8.34 -10.98 -10.62
N ALA A 154 -8.87 -12.16 -10.31
CA ALA A 154 -9.20 -13.16 -11.33
C ALA A 154 -10.21 -12.61 -12.37
N ILE A 155 -11.17 -11.77 -11.95
CA ILE A 155 -12.07 -11.06 -12.86
C ILE A 155 -11.29 -10.11 -13.76
N VAL A 156 -10.37 -9.33 -13.19
CA VAL A 156 -9.52 -8.38 -13.94
C VAL A 156 -8.64 -9.12 -14.95
N ARG A 157 -8.01 -10.23 -14.57
CA ARG A 157 -7.20 -11.08 -15.44
C ARG A 157 -7.99 -11.53 -16.68
N ASN A 158 -9.22 -12.02 -16.48
CA ASN A 158 -10.07 -12.46 -17.59
C ASN A 158 -10.39 -11.28 -18.54
N LYS A 159 -10.61 -10.07 -17.99
CA LYS A 159 -10.83 -8.88 -18.82
C LYS A 159 -9.59 -8.43 -19.58
N ILE A 160 -8.40 -8.61 -19.02
CA ILE A 160 -7.14 -8.35 -19.72
C ILE A 160 -6.97 -9.36 -20.88
N SER A 161 -7.33 -10.64 -20.69
CA SER A 161 -7.32 -11.63 -21.77
C SER A 161 -8.28 -11.30 -22.89
N GLU A 162 -9.46 -10.76 -22.61
CA GLU A 162 -10.40 -10.28 -23.64
C GLU A 162 -9.78 -9.15 -24.49
N LEU A 163 -8.85 -8.36 -23.95
CA LEU A 163 -8.22 -7.25 -24.65
C LEU A 163 -6.95 -7.67 -25.40
N LEU A 164 -6.07 -8.42 -24.75
CA LEU A 164 -4.70 -8.70 -25.21
C LEU A 164 -4.54 -10.10 -25.78
N GLY A 165 -5.56 -10.95 -25.71
CA GLY A 165 -5.44 -12.40 -25.89
C GLY A 165 -4.78 -13.09 -24.70
N GLU A 166 -4.83 -14.42 -24.63
CA GLU A 166 -4.28 -15.18 -23.49
C GLU A 166 -2.77 -14.98 -23.35
N GLU A 167 -1.99 -15.03 -24.43
CA GLU A 167 -0.54 -14.84 -24.42
C GLU A 167 -0.16 -13.42 -23.98
N GLY A 168 -0.85 -12.41 -24.52
CA GLY A 168 -0.61 -10.99 -24.15
C GLY A 168 -0.97 -10.71 -22.70
N ALA A 169 -2.06 -11.29 -22.18
CA ALA A 169 -2.43 -11.20 -20.78
C ALA A 169 -1.42 -11.88 -19.86
N ALA A 170 -0.98 -13.09 -20.21
CA ALA A 170 0.03 -13.82 -19.44
C ALA A 170 1.36 -13.04 -19.36
N ALA A 171 1.82 -12.49 -20.49
CA ALA A 171 3.03 -11.65 -20.53
C ALA A 171 2.86 -10.36 -19.69
N ASN A 172 1.72 -9.67 -19.83
CA ASN A 172 1.44 -8.46 -19.05
C ASN A 172 1.44 -8.73 -17.54
N ILE A 173 0.77 -9.79 -17.10
CA ILE A 173 0.59 -10.15 -15.70
C ILE A 173 1.89 -10.64 -15.07
N SER A 174 2.64 -11.51 -15.77
CA SER A 174 3.89 -12.08 -15.25
C SER A 174 4.99 -11.02 -15.04
N GLU A 175 4.99 -9.95 -15.84
CA GLU A 175 5.92 -8.84 -15.73
C GLU A 175 5.45 -7.74 -14.79
N SER A 176 4.18 -7.78 -14.34
CA SER A 176 3.60 -6.79 -13.43
C SER A 176 4.03 -7.05 -11.98
N LEU A 177 4.01 -5.98 -11.17
CA LEU A 177 4.30 -6.04 -9.74
C LEU A 177 3.01 -6.27 -8.93
N PHE A 178 3.03 -7.24 -8.02
CA PHE A 178 1.97 -7.55 -7.07
C PHE A 178 2.39 -7.07 -5.69
N LEU A 179 1.84 -5.94 -5.24
CA LEU A 179 2.13 -5.36 -3.92
C LEU A 179 1.10 -5.85 -2.89
N ILE A 180 1.58 -6.35 -1.75
CA ILE A 180 0.72 -6.91 -0.70
C ILE A 180 1.16 -6.37 0.66
N SER A 181 0.22 -5.78 1.39
CA SER A 181 0.39 -5.33 2.79
C SER A 181 -0.86 -5.71 3.58
N VAL A 182 -0.79 -6.78 4.36
CA VAL A 182 -1.91 -7.36 5.11
C VAL A 182 -1.44 -8.15 6.32
N GLY A 183 -2.25 -8.21 7.38
CA GLY A 183 -1.96 -8.98 8.59
C GLY A 183 -2.01 -8.15 9.87
N SER A 184 -1.89 -6.83 9.78
CA SER A 184 -1.95 -5.94 10.94
C SER A 184 -3.29 -6.02 11.66
N ASN A 185 -4.40 -6.00 10.92
CA ASN A 185 -5.75 -6.08 11.50
C ASN A 185 -6.01 -7.44 12.14
N ASP A 186 -5.49 -8.52 11.57
CA ASP A 186 -5.58 -9.86 12.16
C ASP A 186 -4.95 -9.88 13.56
N ILE A 187 -3.74 -9.35 13.70
CA ILE A 187 -3.04 -9.29 14.99
C ILE A 187 -3.75 -8.33 15.97
N LEU A 188 -4.19 -7.14 15.52
CA LEU A 188 -4.92 -6.19 16.36
C LEU A 188 -6.21 -6.81 16.91
N GLU A 189 -7.00 -7.49 16.09
CA GLU A 189 -8.23 -8.17 16.53
C GLU A 189 -7.95 -9.36 17.44
N HIS A 190 -6.85 -10.09 17.18
CA HIS A 190 -6.42 -11.19 18.04
C HIS A 190 -6.24 -10.71 19.49
N PHE A 191 -5.53 -9.58 19.70
CA PHE A 191 -5.37 -8.99 21.03
C PHE A 191 -6.66 -8.38 21.59
N ALA A 192 -7.46 -7.72 20.74
CA ALA A 192 -8.73 -7.12 21.18
C ALA A 192 -9.75 -8.14 21.68
N TYR A 193 -9.69 -9.40 21.19
CA TYR A 193 -10.68 -10.44 21.48
C TYR A 193 -10.12 -11.67 22.19
N ASN A 194 -8.88 -11.59 22.75
CA ASN A 194 -8.25 -12.65 23.54
C ASN A 194 -8.21 -14.03 22.87
N GLN A 195 -7.78 -14.09 21.62
CA GLN A 195 -7.61 -15.36 20.89
C GLN A 195 -6.29 -16.06 21.31
N PRO A 196 -6.16 -17.40 21.32
CA PRO A 196 -4.93 -18.08 21.74
C PRO A 196 -3.79 -17.95 20.70
N GLY A 197 -2.55 -17.61 21.18
CA GLY A 197 -1.47 -16.99 20.41
C GLY A 197 -0.76 -17.81 19.32
N GLN A 198 -0.15 -18.97 19.61
CA GLN A 198 0.79 -19.62 18.67
C GLN A 198 0.10 -20.26 17.45
N ALA A 199 -1.04 -20.92 17.67
CA ALA A 199 -1.82 -21.54 16.59
C ALA A 199 -2.36 -20.50 15.60
N TYR A 200 -2.50 -19.25 16.04
CA TYR A 200 -3.04 -18.17 15.22
C TYR A 200 -2.10 -17.76 14.08
N ILE A 201 -0.82 -17.54 14.36
CA ILE A 201 0.18 -17.22 13.31
C ILE A 201 0.26 -18.35 12.26
N THR A 202 0.19 -19.61 12.68
CA THR A 202 0.15 -20.75 11.75
C THR A 202 -1.08 -20.69 10.83
N THR A 203 -2.24 -20.35 11.37
CA THR A 203 -3.48 -20.17 10.58
C THR A 203 -3.33 -19.02 9.59
N LEU A 204 -2.78 -17.88 10.02
CA LEU A 204 -2.51 -16.74 9.13
C LEU A 204 -1.58 -17.13 7.99
N MET A 205 -0.49 -17.83 8.27
CA MET A 205 0.47 -18.26 7.23
C MET A 205 -0.13 -19.26 6.25
N SER A 206 -0.91 -20.23 6.73
CA SER A 206 -1.61 -21.19 5.87
C SER A 206 -2.58 -20.48 4.90
N THR A 207 -3.32 -19.50 5.41
CA THR A 207 -4.21 -18.69 4.59
C THR A 207 -3.42 -17.85 3.59
N TYR A 208 -2.35 -17.18 4.03
CA TYR A 208 -1.49 -16.36 3.17
C TYR A 208 -0.89 -17.20 2.02
N GLU A 209 -0.28 -18.35 2.35
CA GLU A 209 0.30 -19.26 1.37
C GLU A 209 -0.75 -19.66 0.31
N SER A 210 -1.95 -20.03 0.75
CA SER A 210 -3.05 -20.38 -0.17
C SER A 210 -3.40 -19.23 -1.12
N ARG A 211 -3.50 -17.99 -0.63
CA ARG A 211 -3.82 -16.82 -1.47
C ARG A 211 -2.69 -16.47 -2.43
N LEU A 212 -1.42 -16.58 -2.00
CA LEU A 212 -0.27 -16.37 -2.90
C LEU A 212 -0.20 -17.43 -4.01
N ARG A 213 -0.49 -18.70 -3.69
CA ARG A 213 -0.60 -19.76 -4.70
C ARG A 213 -1.69 -19.45 -5.72
N ASN A 214 -2.86 -19.02 -5.28
CA ASN A 214 -3.95 -18.63 -6.17
C ASN A 214 -3.53 -17.49 -7.11
N LEU A 215 -2.84 -16.45 -6.60
CA LEU A 215 -2.30 -15.37 -7.44
C LEU A 215 -1.25 -15.90 -8.44
N PHE A 216 -0.35 -16.77 -7.98
CA PHE A 216 0.67 -17.38 -8.83
C PHE A 216 0.05 -18.22 -9.96
N ASP A 217 -0.95 -19.04 -9.66
CA ASP A 217 -1.62 -19.93 -10.61
C ASP A 217 -2.36 -19.15 -11.72
N ILE A 218 -2.83 -17.95 -11.40
CA ILE A 218 -3.46 -17.04 -12.39
C ILE A 218 -2.46 -16.10 -13.08
N GLY A 219 -1.15 -16.30 -12.88
CA GLY A 219 -0.08 -15.71 -13.68
C GLY A 219 0.87 -14.73 -12.96
N ALA A 220 0.60 -14.35 -11.70
CA ALA A 220 1.48 -13.46 -10.94
C ALA A 220 2.85 -14.09 -10.70
N LYS A 221 3.93 -13.32 -10.89
CA LYS A 221 5.31 -13.81 -10.70
C LYS A 221 6.14 -12.93 -9.75
N LYS A 222 5.95 -11.62 -9.73
CA LYS A 222 6.75 -10.64 -8.98
C LYS A 222 5.95 -10.12 -7.80
N PHE A 223 6.29 -10.54 -6.57
CA PHE A 223 5.57 -10.22 -5.34
C PHE A 223 6.38 -9.26 -4.46
N GLY A 224 5.94 -8.02 -4.31
CA GLY A 224 6.44 -7.08 -3.31
C GLY A 224 5.56 -7.15 -2.05
N ILE A 225 6.13 -7.62 -0.94
CA ILE A 225 5.36 -7.89 0.28
C ILE A 225 5.89 -7.02 1.41
N ILE A 226 4.99 -6.36 2.13
CA ILE A 226 5.31 -5.56 3.32
C ILE A 226 4.76 -6.30 4.53
N SER A 227 5.62 -6.63 5.49
CA SER A 227 5.23 -7.28 6.74
C SER A 227 4.55 -6.31 7.71
N VAL A 228 4.18 -6.83 8.88
CA VAL A 228 3.54 -6.03 9.93
C VAL A 228 4.59 -5.16 10.66
N ALA A 229 4.29 -3.87 10.78
CA ALA A 229 5.07 -2.90 11.55
C ALA A 229 4.93 -3.12 13.07
N PRO A 230 5.66 -2.39 13.96
CA PRO A 230 5.51 -2.49 15.41
C PRO A 230 4.16 -1.90 15.88
N ILE A 231 3.08 -2.63 15.63
CA ILE A 231 1.70 -2.21 15.90
C ILE A 231 1.39 -2.05 17.40
N GLY A 232 2.24 -2.58 18.28
CA GLY A 232 2.20 -2.30 19.72
C GLY A 232 2.61 -0.87 20.08
N CYS A 233 3.10 -0.08 19.11
CA CYS A 233 3.55 1.30 19.31
C CYS A 233 2.63 2.33 18.60
N ILE A 234 1.45 1.95 18.11
CA ILE A 234 0.53 2.89 17.48
C ILE A 234 -0.24 3.72 18.52
N PRO A 235 -0.71 4.92 18.18
CA PRO A 235 -1.39 5.81 19.11
C PRO A 235 -2.59 5.16 19.82
N LEU A 236 -3.37 4.32 19.14
CA LEU A 236 -4.47 3.58 19.76
C LEU A 236 -4.00 2.69 20.91
N VAL A 237 -2.88 2.00 20.74
CA VAL A 237 -2.33 1.08 21.76
C VAL A 237 -1.80 1.88 22.94
N HIS A 238 -1.07 2.98 22.72
CA HIS A 238 -0.67 3.91 23.78
C HIS A 238 -1.89 4.46 24.56
N ASN A 239 -2.96 4.81 23.85
CA ASN A 239 -4.20 5.24 24.52
C ASN A 239 -4.83 4.10 25.34
N PHE A 240 -4.82 2.87 24.86
CA PHE A 240 -5.35 1.72 25.57
C PHE A 240 -4.53 1.35 26.81
N THR A 241 -3.19 1.32 26.69
CA THR A 241 -2.28 1.00 27.81
C THR A 241 -2.06 2.16 28.78
N ARG A 242 -2.40 3.40 28.37
CA ARG A 242 -2.17 4.64 29.13
C ARG A 242 -0.68 4.91 29.41
N THR A 243 0.21 4.46 28.53
CA THR A 243 1.67 4.63 28.63
C THR A 243 2.27 5.01 27.27
N GLU A 244 3.43 5.69 27.30
CA GLU A 244 4.24 5.97 26.11
C GLU A 244 5.09 4.77 25.70
N ASP A 245 5.18 3.74 26.53
CA ASP A 245 5.86 2.48 26.19
C ASP A 245 5.03 1.69 25.21
N CYS A 246 5.70 1.04 24.27
CA CYS A 246 5.05 0.13 23.32
C CYS A 246 4.55 -1.14 24.05
N PHE A 247 3.45 -1.68 23.60
CA PHE A 247 2.91 -2.93 24.11
C PHE A 247 3.63 -4.12 23.46
N GLU A 248 4.69 -4.59 24.13
CA GLU A 248 5.60 -5.60 23.60
C GLU A 248 4.93 -6.92 23.21
N PRO A 249 3.92 -7.46 23.91
CA PRO A 249 3.27 -8.70 23.46
C PRO A 249 2.69 -8.62 22.03
N MET A 250 2.20 -7.45 21.63
CA MET A 250 1.72 -7.23 20.25
C MET A 250 2.87 -7.10 19.24
N ASN A 251 3.96 -6.48 19.67
CA ASN A 251 5.20 -6.35 18.88
C ASN A 251 5.88 -7.71 18.65
N GLU A 252 5.88 -8.59 19.66
CA GLU A 252 6.37 -9.97 19.53
C GLU A 252 5.57 -10.74 18.47
N HIS A 253 4.24 -10.56 18.40
CA HIS A 253 3.42 -11.17 17.35
C HIS A 253 3.75 -10.61 15.95
N ALA A 254 4.02 -9.32 15.83
CA ALA A 254 4.48 -8.73 14.55
C ALA A 254 5.81 -9.34 14.09
N GLN A 255 6.76 -9.56 15.02
CA GLN A 255 8.04 -10.21 14.71
C GLN A 255 7.87 -11.71 14.36
N LEU A 256 7.01 -12.43 15.10
CA LEU A 256 6.67 -13.82 14.79
C LEU A 256 6.00 -13.94 13.41
N PHE A 257 5.12 -13.01 13.09
CA PHE A 257 4.49 -12.93 11.76
C PHE A 257 5.54 -12.76 10.66
N TYR A 258 6.46 -11.79 10.80
CA TYR A 258 7.53 -11.58 9.82
C TYR A 258 8.37 -12.85 9.62
N LYS A 259 8.82 -13.47 10.70
CA LYS A 259 9.62 -14.70 10.63
C LYS A 259 8.88 -15.82 9.91
N ALA A 260 7.64 -16.07 10.29
CA ALA A 260 6.84 -17.13 9.69
C ALA A 260 6.53 -16.85 8.21
N LEU A 261 6.30 -15.56 7.85
CA LEU A 261 6.10 -15.11 6.48
C LEU A 261 7.36 -15.31 5.63
N HIS A 262 8.54 -14.97 6.16
CA HIS A 262 9.82 -15.19 5.51
C HIS A 262 10.07 -16.67 5.22
N ASP A 263 9.89 -17.54 6.22
CA ASP A 263 10.09 -19.00 6.08
C ASP A 263 9.09 -19.59 5.06
N MET A 264 7.84 -19.13 5.07
CA MET A 264 6.81 -19.53 4.12
C MET A 264 7.17 -19.11 2.68
N LEU A 265 7.66 -17.88 2.49
CA LEU A 265 8.04 -17.37 1.16
C LEU A 265 9.26 -18.09 0.60
N LEU A 266 10.26 -18.41 1.42
CA LEU A 266 11.40 -19.24 1.01
C LEU A 266 10.95 -20.61 0.49
N LYS A 267 10.06 -21.29 1.21
CA LYS A 267 9.47 -22.56 0.80
C LYS A 267 8.67 -22.39 -0.50
N LEU A 268 7.75 -21.43 -0.53
CA LEU A 268 6.82 -21.22 -1.65
C LEU A 268 7.57 -20.90 -2.94
N SER A 269 8.58 -20.04 -2.90
CA SER A 269 9.39 -19.69 -4.08
C SER A 269 10.21 -20.86 -4.60
N SER A 270 10.59 -21.81 -3.74
CA SER A 270 11.27 -23.05 -4.16
C SER A 270 10.34 -24.04 -4.90
N GLU A 271 9.06 -24.07 -4.49
CA GLU A 271 8.02 -24.94 -5.08
C GLU A 271 7.41 -24.34 -6.34
N CYS A 272 7.16 -23.03 -6.35
CA CYS A 272 6.54 -22.29 -7.44
C CYS A 272 7.62 -21.74 -8.40
N LYS A 273 8.04 -22.54 -9.38
CA LYS A 273 9.12 -22.16 -10.33
C LYS A 273 8.79 -20.85 -11.06
N GLY A 274 9.70 -19.89 -10.96
CA GLY A 274 9.57 -18.55 -11.56
C GLY A 274 8.81 -17.55 -10.66
N MET A 275 8.43 -17.92 -9.44
CA MET A 275 8.00 -16.97 -8.44
C MET A 275 9.19 -16.19 -7.90
N MET A 276 9.10 -14.87 -7.91
CA MET A 276 10.08 -13.93 -7.35
C MET A 276 9.39 -13.09 -6.29
N TYR A 277 10.10 -12.77 -5.21
CA TYR A 277 9.56 -11.92 -4.16
C TYR A 277 10.59 -10.97 -3.58
N ALA A 278 10.10 -9.91 -2.99
CA ALA A 278 10.83 -9.03 -2.10
C ALA A 278 9.97 -8.79 -0.85
N LEU A 279 10.51 -9.11 0.31
CA LEU A 279 9.84 -8.98 1.60
C LEU A 279 10.48 -7.85 2.40
N ALA A 280 9.68 -6.88 2.79
CA ALA A 280 10.07 -5.81 3.69
C ALA A 280 9.86 -6.20 5.16
N ASP A 281 10.90 -6.05 5.97
CA ASP A 281 10.83 -6.11 7.44
C ASP A 281 10.35 -4.76 8.01
N ALA A 282 9.05 -4.54 7.96
CA ALA A 282 8.45 -3.28 8.41
C ALA A 282 8.64 -3.04 9.92
N TYR A 283 8.79 -4.10 10.71
CA TYR A 283 9.09 -4.00 12.14
C TYR A 283 10.45 -3.35 12.36
N ASN A 284 11.50 -3.95 11.79
CA ASN A 284 12.87 -3.45 11.96
C ASN A 284 13.10 -2.14 11.20
N MET A 285 12.39 -1.88 10.12
CA MET A 285 12.41 -0.59 9.41
C MET A 285 11.84 0.56 10.26
N THR A 286 10.79 0.32 11.05
CA THR A 286 10.13 1.36 11.85
C THR A 286 10.79 1.55 13.23
N THR A 287 11.35 0.51 13.83
CA THR A 287 11.95 0.54 15.17
C THR A 287 13.04 1.63 15.34
N PRO A 288 13.98 1.86 14.40
CA PRO A 288 14.95 2.96 14.50
C PRO A 288 14.31 4.36 14.52
N ILE A 289 13.18 4.54 13.83
CA ILE A 289 12.43 5.81 13.82
C ILE A 289 11.83 6.07 15.20
N LEU A 290 11.23 5.06 15.81
CA LEU A 290 10.67 5.14 17.17
C LEU A 290 11.74 5.46 18.22
N LYS A 291 12.95 4.85 18.09
CA LYS A 291 14.06 5.04 19.04
C LYS A 291 14.78 6.38 18.88
N ASN A 292 14.86 6.92 17.67
CA ASN A 292 15.57 8.17 17.39
C ASN A 292 14.84 9.00 16.33
N PRO A 293 13.64 9.52 16.64
CA PRO A 293 12.76 10.16 15.67
C PRO A 293 13.39 11.37 14.98
N GLN A 294 14.20 12.16 15.70
CA GLN A 294 14.81 13.38 15.16
C GLN A 294 15.78 13.08 14.00
N LYS A 295 16.44 11.92 14.03
CA LYS A 295 17.33 11.46 12.93
C LYS A 295 16.56 11.29 11.62
N TYR A 296 15.27 10.97 11.70
CA TYR A 296 14.37 10.72 10.57
C TYR A 296 13.41 11.89 10.30
N GLY A 297 13.58 13.03 10.99
CA GLY A 297 12.81 14.24 10.77
C GLY A 297 11.47 14.28 11.52
N PHE A 298 11.23 13.36 12.47
CA PHE A 298 10.03 13.37 13.31
C PHE A 298 10.29 13.99 14.66
N LYS A 299 9.25 14.62 15.24
CA LYS A 299 9.25 15.15 16.61
C LYS A 299 8.26 14.41 17.51
N GLU A 300 7.25 13.78 16.90
CA GLU A 300 6.19 13.06 17.60
C GLU A 300 5.98 11.67 16.97
N VAL A 301 6.10 10.62 17.77
CA VAL A 301 6.01 9.23 17.33
C VAL A 301 5.07 8.38 18.20
N THR A 302 4.41 9.00 19.19
CA THR A 302 3.47 8.32 20.09
C THR A 302 2.03 8.80 19.90
N LYS A 303 1.86 10.07 19.48
CA LYS A 303 0.55 10.70 19.31
C LYS A 303 0.13 10.77 17.86
N ALA A 304 -1.18 10.67 17.63
CA ALA A 304 -1.75 10.93 16.33
C ALA A 304 -1.76 12.43 15.98
N CYS A 305 -1.59 12.77 14.71
CA CYS A 305 -1.73 14.15 14.22
C CYS A 305 -3.21 14.60 14.17
N CYS A 306 -4.12 13.66 13.88
CA CYS A 306 -5.56 13.88 13.78
C CYS A 306 -6.31 12.94 14.74
N GLY A 307 -7.06 13.49 15.69
CA GLY A 307 -7.85 12.76 16.69
C GLY A 307 -8.22 13.63 17.86
N LYS A 308 -8.56 13.04 19.02
CA LYS A 308 -8.78 13.73 20.28
C LYS A 308 -8.39 12.90 21.49
N GLY A 309 -8.27 13.59 22.64
CA GLY A 309 -8.02 12.99 23.95
C GLY A 309 -6.60 12.46 24.11
N ASN A 310 -6.41 11.46 24.96
CA ASN A 310 -5.09 10.92 25.25
C ASN A 310 -4.42 10.38 23.97
N PHE A 311 -3.15 10.71 23.80
CA PHE A 311 -2.36 10.39 22.60
C PHE A 311 -3.01 10.87 21.29
N ASN A 312 -3.99 11.77 21.37
CA ASN A 312 -4.84 12.17 20.25
C ASN A 312 -5.49 10.94 19.55
N ALA A 313 -5.79 9.90 20.33
CA ALA A 313 -6.24 8.58 19.86
C ALA A 313 -7.42 8.00 20.68
N GLU A 314 -7.96 8.78 21.64
CA GLU A 314 -9.16 8.38 22.39
C GLU A 314 -10.40 8.44 21.50
N GLU A 315 -10.52 9.50 20.68
CA GLU A 315 -11.51 9.61 19.62
C GLU A 315 -10.82 9.56 18.23
N PRO A 316 -11.46 8.97 17.23
CA PRO A 316 -10.88 8.85 15.90
C PRO A 316 -10.73 10.21 15.18
N CYS A 317 -9.91 10.24 14.13
CA CYS A 317 -9.87 11.34 13.19
C CYS A 317 -11.23 11.46 12.48
N THR A 318 -11.96 12.52 12.78
CA THR A 318 -13.27 12.86 12.23
C THR A 318 -13.28 14.35 11.86
N PRO A 319 -14.32 14.87 11.18
CA PRO A 319 -14.42 16.31 10.90
C PRO A 319 -14.38 17.21 12.14
N ASN A 320 -14.61 16.68 13.34
CA ASN A 320 -14.56 17.39 14.61
C ASN A 320 -13.27 17.13 15.41
N ALA A 321 -12.30 16.40 14.83
CA ALA A 321 -11.04 16.07 15.50
C ALA A 321 -10.14 17.30 15.67
N GLU A 322 -9.19 17.19 16.58
CA GLU A 322 -8.06 18.11 16.68
C GLU A 322 -7.00 17.74 15.66
N LEU A 323 -6.46 18.75 14.97
CA LEU A 323 -5.45 18.57 13.94
C LEU A 323 -4.13 19.18 14.38
N CYS A 324 -3.05 18.44 14.29
CA CYS A 324 -1.72 18.94 14.57
C CYS A 324 -1.31 20.07 13.57
N LYS A 325 -0.47 20.99 14.01
CA LYS A 325 -0.05 22.15 13.21
C LYS A 325 0.95 21.76 12.11
N TYR A 326 1.90 20.87 12.44
CA TYR A 326 3.01 20.49 11.57
C TYR A 326 2.97 18.97 11.29
N ARG A 327 2.23 18.56 10.27
CA ARG A 327 1.96 17.16 9.94
C ARG A 327 3.20 16.32 9.60
N ASN A 328 4.24 16.96 9.03
CA ASN A 328 5.50 16.30 8.72
C ASN A 328 6.34 15.95 9.96
N ASP A 329 6.02 16.56 11.11
CA ASP A 329 6.70 16.28 12.39
C ASP A 329 6.17 15.00 13.07
N TYR A 330 5.02 14.45 12.60
CA TYR A 330 4.34 13.30 13.18
C TYR A 330 4.57 12.03 12.37
N LEU A 331 4.84 10.92 13.09
CA LEU A 331 4.91 9.59 12.49
C LEU A 331 3.51 9.08 12.11
N PHE A 332 2.54 9.27 13.02
CA PHE A 332 1.18 8.78 12.86
C PHE A 332 0.20 9.89 12.47
N TRP A 333 -0.63 9.57 11.47
CA TRP A 333 -1.72 10.43 11.03
C TRP A 333 -2.91 10.38 12.00
N ASP A 334 -3.39 9.19 12.24
CA ASP A 334 -4.54 8.89 13.12
C ASP A 334 -4.18 7.81 14.15
N GLN A 335 -5.18 7.18 14.73
CA GLN A 335 -5.03 6.12 15.73
C GLN A 335 -4.13 4.96 15.29
N TYR A 336 -4.00 4.70 13.97
CA TYR A 336 -3.39 3.50 13.39
C TYR A 336 -2.34 3.79 12.32
N HIS A 337 -2.56 4.82 11.49
CA HIS A 337 -1.94 4.94 10.18
C HIS A 337 -0.78 5.94 10.16
N PRO A 338 0.24 5.70 9.32
CA PRO A 338 1.34 6.64 9.14
C PRO A 338 0.88 7.93 8.42
N THR A 339 1.58 9.02 8.68
CA THR A 339 1.46 10.24 7.88
C THR A 339 1.98 10.01 6.45
N GLN A 340 1.66 10.93 5.54
CA GLN A 340 2.24 10.97 4.19
C GLN A 340 3.78 11.00 4.23
N ASN A 341 4.37 11.76 5.16
CA ASN A 341 5.83 11.83 5.32
C ASN A 341 6.42 10.48 5.74
N ALA A 342 5.81 9.80 6.69
CA ALA A 342 6.22 8.45 7.11
C ALA A 342 6.06 7.44 5.96
N SER A 343 4.98 7.52 5.21
CA SER A 343 4.73 6.67 4.03
C SER A 343 5.78 6.89 2.93
N HIS A 344 6.24 8.13 2.74
CA HIS A 344 7.32 8.43 1.78
C HIS A 344 8.64 7.80 2.20
N LEU A 345 9.03 7.94 3.47
CA LEU A 345 10.26 7.32 3.98
C LEU A 345 10.21 5.80 3.89
N ALA A 346 9.07 5.19 4.23
CA ALA A 346 8.87 3.75 4.08
C ALA A 346 8.99 3.29 2.61
N ALA A 347 8.42 4.06 1.68
CA ALA A 347 8.52 3.75 0.24
C ALA A 347 9.97 3.84 -0.26
N LEU A 348 10.75 4.84 0.17
CA LEU A 348 12.17 4.95 -0.17
C LEU A 348 12.95 3.74 0.35
N ALA A 349 12.69 3.33 1.61
CA ALA A 349 13.35 2.18 2.21
C ALA A 349 13.06 0.89 1.44
N VAL A 350 11.79 0.53 1.20
CA VAL A 350 11.46 -0.73 0.51
C VAL A 350 11.89 -0.76 -0.95
N PHE A 351 12.03 0.41 -1.59
CA PHE A 351 12.38 0.48 -3.01
C PHE A 351 13.88 0.51 -3.26
N TYR A 352 14.66 1.17 -2.40
CA TYR A 352 16.09 1.45 -2.65
C TYR A 352 17.04 0.87 -1.60
N ASP A 353 16.60 0.64 -0.34
CA ASP A 353 17.48 0.26 0.76
C ASP A 353 17.42 -1.25 1.02
N PRO A 354 18.51 -2.01 0.81
CA PRO A 354 18.54 -3.44 1.05
C PRO A 354 18.59 -3.82 2.55
N GLU A 355 18.78 -2.87 3.48
CA GLU A 355 18.97 -3.15 4.90
C GLU A 355 17.77 -3.91 5.50
N PHE A 356 16.55 -3.56 5.07
CA PHE A 356 15.31 -4.13 5.60
C PHE A 356 14.55 -5.01 4.59
N MET A 357 15.24 -5.47 3.54
CA MET A 357 14.61 -6.19 2.43
C MET A 357 15.26 -7.55 2.18
N VAL A 358 14.47 -8.58 1.95
CA VAL A 358 14.95 -9.93 1.59
C VAL A 358 14.11 -10.55 0.49
N PRO A 359 14.73 -11.27 -0.48
CA PRO A 359 16.17 -11.33 -0.75
C PRO A 359 16.68 -10.10 -1.50
N MET A 360 15.79 -9.18 -1.88
CA MET A 360 16.09 -8.00 -2.71
C MET A 360 15.12 -6.86 -2.43
N THR A 361 15.41 -5.65 -2.91
CA THR A 361 14.50 -4.50 -2.84
C THR A 361 13.39 -4.58 -3.91
N PHE A 362 12.32 -3.77 -3.77
CA PHE A 362 11.29 -3.68 -4.82
C PHE A 362 11.87 -3.13 -6.13
N GLY A 363 12.82 -2.19 -6.06
CA GLY A 363 13.51 -1.67 -7.23
C GLY A 363 14.32 -2.75 -7.98
N GLN A 364 14.94 -3.68 -7.25
CA GLN A 364 15.64 -4.82 -7.87
C GLN A 364 14.66 -5.85 -8.44
N LEU A 365 13.58 -6.16 -7.71
CA LEU A 365 12.56 -7.13 -8.14
C LEU A 365 11.95 -6.79 -9.50
N VAL A 366 11.69 -5.53 -9.77
CA VAL A 366 11.05 -5.09 -11.02
C VAL A 366 12.00 -5.10 -12.23
N LEU A 367 13.31 -5.23 -12.02
CA LEU A 367 14.31 -5.32 -13.08
C LEU A 367 14.57 -6.77 -13.54
N LEU A 368 14.08 -7.76 -12.81
CA LEU A 368 14.18 -9.18 -13.16
C LEU A 368 13.10 -9.56 -14.18
#